data_c344cab66270ade65880be1ccad8721d
#
_entry.id   c344cab66270ade65880be1ccad8721d
#
_cell.length_a   1.000
_cell.length_b   1.000
_cell.length_c   1.000
_cell.angle_alpha   90.00
_cell.angle_beta   90.00
_cell.angle_gamma   90.00
#
_symmetry.space_group_name_H-M   'P 1'
#
loop_
_entity.id
_entity.type
_entity.pdbx_description
1 polymer ?
#
loop_
_entity_poly.entity_id
_entity_poly.type
_entity_poly.pdbx_seq_one_letter_code
_entity_poly.pdbx_strand_id
1 'polypeptide(L)'
;MTRPTDRGLVPGLGAQLAVVGACVDREPTMAGKPARPLLEATCTRLGCHRPIFVGDRLDTDILGARNAGITSLFVLTGAHGVHDLMDADPDRRPDHIGADLGALLEPPQRVVIDGDAARCDGQVVRQIDGDLEVDLTSHDMAAQLCGVRALLELVWTGGAPVNHDVLSVFDLLH
;
A
#
# COMPACT_ATOMS: atom_id res chain seq x y z
N MET A 1 -14.07 -10.62 -8.92
CA MET A 1 -14.93 -11.66 -9.52
C MET A 1 -14.40 -13.07 -9.22
N THR A 2 -13.10 -13.30 -9.32
CA THR A 2 -12.43 -14.58 -9.05
C THR A 2 -11.49 -14.47 -7.85
N ARG A 3 -11.05 -15.59 -7.30
CA ARG A 3 -9.94 -15.67 -6.33
C ARG A 3 -8.93 -16.73 -6.77
N PRO A 4 -7.62 -16.52 -6.55
CA PRO A 4 -6.59 -17.50 -6.83
C PRO A 4 -6.62 -18.63 -5.81
N THR A 5 -6.26 -19.84 -6.27
CA THR A 5 -6.00 -21.02 -5.45
C THR A 5 -4.81 -21.79 -6.04
N ASP A 6 -4.29 -22.75 -5.33
CA ASP A 6 -3.25 -23.70 -5.81
C ASP A 6 -3.65 -24.47 -7.07
N ARG A 7 -4.94 -24.55 -7.38
CA ARG A 7 -5.52 -25.22 -8.57
C ARG A 7 -5.97 -24.25 -9.66
N GLY A 8 -5.63 -22.94 -9.55
CA GLY A 8 -6.03 -21.90 -10.48
C GLY A 8 -7.12 -20.97 -9.96
N LEU A 9 -7.76 -20.23 -10.86
CA LEU A 9 -8.79 -19.26 -10.52
C LEU A 9 -10.13 -19.96 -10.25
N VAL A 10 -10.75 -19.62 -9.11
CA VAL A 10 -12.11 -20.07 -8.76
C VAL A 10 -13.06 -18.87 -8.61
N PRO A 11 -14.40 -19.08 -8.72
CA PRO A 11 -15.36 -18.02 -8.47
C PRO A 11 -15.22 -17.42 -7.07
N GLY A 12 -15.06 -16.11 -7.00
CA GLY A 12 -15.08 -15.34 -5.74
C GLY A 12 -16.49 -14.80 -5.47
N LEU A 13 -16.60 -14.00 -4.39
CA LEU A 13 -17.86 -13.40 -3.96
C LEU A 13 -18.55 -12.60 -5.07
N GLY A 14 -17.78 -11.85 -5.87
CA GLY A 14 -18.36 -11.09 -6.98
C GLY A 14 -19.06 -11.95 -8.04
N ALA A 15 -18.57 -13.16 -8.32
CA ALA A 15 -19.24 -14.11 -9.20
C ALA A 15 -20.54 -14.64 -8.58
N GLN A 16 -20.54 -14.91 -7.26
CA GLN A 16 -21.74 -15.34 -6.53
C GLN A 16 -22.80 -14.23 -6.49
N LEU A 17 -22.38 -12.98 -6.27
CA LEU A 17 -23.27 -11.82 -6.33
C LEU A 17 -23.88 -11.62 -7.71
N ALA A 18 -23.12 -11.84 -8.79
CA ALA A 18 -23.63 -11.76 -10.15
C ALA A 18 -24.74 -12.79 -10.44
N VAL A 19 -24.62 -14.01 -9.89
CA VAL A 19 -25.68 -15.03 -10.00
C VAL A 19 -26.97 -14.56 -9.32
N VAL A 20 -26.89 -14.02 -8.11
CA VAL A 20 -28.07 -13.48 -7.39
C VAL A 20 -28.60 -12.24 -8.13
N GLY A 21 -27.73 -11.34 -8.59
CA GLY A 21 -28.08 -10.13 -9.32
C GLY A 21 -28.87 -10.39 -10.62
N ALA A 22 -28.62 -11.54 -11.28
CA ALA A 22 -29.39 -11.95 -12.46
C ALA A 22 -30.86 -12.25 -12.15
N CYS A 23 -31.23 -12.43 -10.88
CA CYS A 23 -32.58 -12.80 -10.45
C CYS A 23 -33.30 -11.66 -9.72
N VAL A 24 -32.64 -10.51 -9.49
CA VAL A 24 -33.23 -9.40 -8.72
C VAL A 24 -32.96 -8.06 -9.38
N ASP A 25 -33.95 -7.17 -9.37
CA ASP A 25 -33.85 -5.80 -9.92
C ASP A 25 -33.28 -4.82 -8.86
N ARG A 26 -32.15 -5.17 -8.22
CA ARG A 26 -31.52 -4.33 -7.20
C ARG A 26 -30.00 -4.48 -7.25
N GLU A 27 -29.31 -3.35 -7.15
CA GLU A 27 -27.88 -3.34 -6.91
C GLU A 27 -27.52 -3.75 -5.47
N PRO A 28 -26.47 -4.54 -5.25
CA PRO A 28 -26.05 -4.95 -3.92
C PRO A 28 -25.44 -3.74 -3.17
N THR A 29 -25.76 -3.63 -1.89
CA THR A 29 -25.09 -2.68 -1.00
C THR A 29 -23.77 -3.27 -0.52
N MET A 30 -22.68 -2.58 -0.80
CA MET A 30 -21.34 -2.99 -0.40
C MET A 30 -21.07 -2.54 1.05
N ALA A 31 -20.99 -3.49 1.97
CA ALA A 31 -20.63 -3.21 3.37
C ALA A 31 -19.13 -3.46 3.66
N GLY A 32 -18.51 -4.39 2.91
CA GLY A 32 -17.10 -4.75 3.05
C GLY A 32 -16.14 -3.78 2.33
N LYS A 33 -14.84 -3.95 2.57
CA LYS A 33 -13.75 -3.18 1.94
C LYS A 33 -13.90 -3.12 0.40
N PRO A 34 -13.66 -1.98 -0.24
CA PRO A 34 -13.19 -0.71 0.31
C PRO A 34 -14.29 0.20 0.88
N ALA A 35 -15.54 -0.27 1.01
CA ALA A 35 -16.61 0.53 1.58
C ALA A 35 -16.45 0.69 3.11
N ARG A 36 -16.94 1.82 3.64
CA ARG A 36 -16.76 2.26 5.03
C ARG A 36 -17.48 1.42 6.10
N PRO A 37 -18.70 0.90 5.85
CA PRO A 37 -19.57 0.44 6.93
C PRO A 37 -18.95 -0.63 7.84
N LEU A 38 -18.19 -1.58 7.28
CA LEU A 38 -17.54 -2.63 8.06
C LEU A 38 -16.48 -2.07 9.01
N LEU A 39 -15.65 -1.15 8.53
CA LEU A 39 -14.59 -0.53 9.32
C LEU A 39 -15.16 0.37 10.42
N GLU A 40 -16.15 1.18 10.08
CA GLU A 40 -16.85 2.04 11.04
C GLU A 40 -17.53 1.22 12.16
N ALA A 41 -18.24 0.16 11.80
CA ALA A 41 -18.87 -0.75 12.76
C ALA A 41 -17.82 -1.44 13.65
N THR A 42 -16.67 -1.81 13.10
CA THR A 42 -15.56 -2.40 13.85
C THR A 42 -14.99 -1.41 14.87
N CYS A 43 -14.69 -0.19 14.46
CA CYS A 43 -14.20 0.86 15.34
C CYS A 43 -15.18 1.17 16.47
N THR A 44 -16.47 1.28 16.15
CA THR A 44 -17.53 1.50 17.13
C THR A 44 -17.60 0.36 18.14
N ARG A 45 -17.57 -0.89 17.66
CA ARG A 45 -17.63 -2.08 18.52
C ARG A 45 -16.43 -2.21 19.46
N LEU A 46 -15.25 -1.82 19.00
CA LEU A 46 -14.00 -1.87 19.78
C LEU A 46 -13.81 -0.64 20.67
N GLY A 47 -14.60 0.42 20.48
CA GLY A 47 -14.43 1.69 21.19
C GLY A 47 -13.08 2.38 20.88
N CYS A 48 -12.51 2.13 19.71
CA CYS A 48 -11.20 2.67 19.36
C CYS A 48 -11.31 4.09 18.76
N HIS A 49 -10.44 5.00 19.23
CA HIS A 49 -10.43 6.40 18.79
C HIS A 49 -9.33 6.71 17.77
N ARG A 50 -8.28 5.92 17.74
CA ARG A 50 -7.13 6.08 16.84
C ARG A 50 -6.67 4.73 16.30
N PRO A 51 -7.49 4.05 15.50
CA PRO A 51 -7.13 2.77 14.92
C PRO A 51 -6.07 2.95 13.83
N ILE A 52 -5.26 1.92 13.62
CA ILE A 52 -4.46 1.73 12.42
C ILE A 52 -5.03 0.52 11.69
N PHE A 53 -5.31 0.67 10.41
CA PHE A 53 -5.74 -0.43 9.56
C PHE A 53 -4.54 -0.99 8.80
N VAL A 54 -4.25 -2.27 8.99
CA VAL A 54 -3.12 -2.94 8.35
C VAL A 54 -3.62 -3.84 7.23
N GLY A 55 -3.00 -3.75 6.07
CA GLY A 55 -3.36 -4.60 4.93
C GLY A 55 -2.29 -4.63 3.85
N ASP A 56 -2.47 -5.57 2.92
CA ASP A 56 -1.54 -5.88 1.83
C ASP A 56 -2.12 -5.56 0.45
N ARG A 57 -3.33 -4.98 0.40
CA ARG A 57 -3.99 -4.64 -0.86
C ARG A 57 -4.33 -3.16 -0.93
N LEU A 58 -3.85 -2.50 -1.98
CA LEU A 58 -4.10 -1.08 -2.23
C LEU A 58 -5.56 -0.80 -2.60
N ASP A 59 -6.17 -1.69 -3.39
CA ASP A 59 -7.53 -1.54 -3.93
C ASP A 59 -8.65 -1.79 -2.90
N THR A 60 -8.38 -2.50 -1.83
CA THR A 60 -9.38 -2.84 -0.81
C THR A 60 -9.00 -2.36 0.58
N ASP A 61 -7.78 -2.64 1.03
CA ASP A 61 -7.38 -2.35 2.40
C ASP A 61 -7.02 -0.87 2.59
N ILE A 62 -6.11 -0.38 1.76
CA ILE A 62 -5.64 1.01 1.86
C ILE A 62 -6.75 1.97 1.44
N LEU A 63 -7.41 1.72 0.31
CA LEU A 63 -8.57 2.50 -0.10
C LEU A 63 -9.69 2.46 0.95
N GLY A 64 -9.93 1.31 1.57
CA GLY A 64 -10.92 1.17 2.64
C GLY A 64 -10.58 1.98 3.88
N ALA A 65 -9.33 1.94 4.34
CA ALA A 65 -8.83 2.76 5.44
C ALA A 65 -9.02 4.25 5.15
N ARG A 66 -8.60 4.69 3.95
CA ARG A 66 -8.76 6.07 3.51
C ARG A 66 -10.22 6.51 3.46
N ASN A 67 -11.10 5.68 2.89
CA ASN A 67 -12.54 5.95 2.85
C ASN A 67 -13.14 6.10 4.25
N ALA A 68 -12.66 5.34 5.22
CA ALA A 68 -13.12 5.38 6.61
C ALA A 68 -12.39 6.45 7.47
N GLY A 69 -11.40 7.16 6.92
CA GLY A 69 -10.60 8.13 7.67
C GLY A 69 -9.70 7.49 8.74
N ILE A 70 -9.25 6.27 8.50
CA ILE A 70 -8.38 5.49 9.40
C ILE A 70 -6.96 5.52 8.85
N THR A 71 -5.98 5.73 9.74
CA THR A 71 -4.55 5.61 9.39
C THR A 71 -4.25 4.21 8.86
N SER A 72 -3.53 4.13 7.75
CA SER A 72 -3.20 2.89 7.06
C SER A 72 -1.73 2.51 7.21
N LEU A 73 -1.47 1.21 7.39
CA LEU A 73 -0.15 0.60 7.27
C LEU A 73 -0.21 -0.47 6.17
N PHE A 74 0.52 -0.27 5.10
CA PHE A 74 0.70 -1.28 4.06
C PHE A 74 1.85 -2.22 4.44
N VAL A 75 1.66 -3.53 4.27
CA VAL A 75 2.69 -4.55 4.53
C VAL A 75 3.02 -5.31 3.25
N LEU A 76 4.32 -5.54 3.03
CA LEU A 76 4.86 -6.14 1.80
C LEU A 76 4.78 -7.68 1.78
N THR A 77 4.18 -8.31 2.81
CA THR A 77 4.06 -9.77 2.94
C THR A 77 2.87 -10.38 2.21
N GLY A 78 2.19 -9.63 1.34
CA GLY A 78 0.90 -10.06 0.80
C GLY A 78 0.76 -10.01 -0.71
N ALA A 79 -0.40 -9.52 -1.17
CA ALA A 79 -0.81 -9.61 -2.57
C ALA A 79 -0.20 -8.53 -3.47
N HIS A 80 0.01 -7.32 -2.95
CA HIS A 80 0.63 -6.22 -3.68
C HIS A 80 2.05 -5.96 -3.17
N GLY A 81 2.93 -5.45 -4.03
CA GLY A 81 4.33 -5.17 -3.75
C GLY A 81 4.72 -3.72 -4.02
N VAL A 82 6.03 -3.47 -4.08
CA VAL A 82 6.59 -2.13 -4.33
C VAL A 82 6.20 -1.59 -5.72
N HIS A 83 6.08 -2.46 -6.72
CA HIS A 83 5.59 -2.08 -8.05
C HIS A 83 4.19 -1.45 -7.99
N ASP A 84 3.27 -2.11 -7.28
CA ASP A 84 1.90 -1.61 -7.13
C ASP A 84 1.86 -0.28 -6.36
N LEU A 85 2.76 -0.09 -5.39
CA LEU A 85 2.90 1.17 -4.65
C LEU A 85 3.37 2.32 -5.55
N MET A 86 4.32 2.07 -6.45
CA MET A 86 4.80 3.09 -7.40
C MET A 86 3.67 3.58 -8.30
N ASP A 87 2.83 2.67 -8.78
CA ASP A 87 1.71 2.95 -9.68
C ASP A 87 0.44 3.41 -8.95
N ALA A 88 0.49 3.52 -7.61
CA ALA A 88 -0.70 3.79 -6.81
C ALA A 88 -1.29 5.18 -7.05
N ASP A 89 -2.59 5.20 -7.39
CA ASP A 89 -3.38 6.42 -7.40
C ASP A 89 -3.33 7.13 -6.03
N PRO A 90 -3.46 8.45 -5.96
CA PRO A 90 -3.37 9.21 -4.70
C PRO A 90 -4.30 8.74 -3.58
N ASP A 91 -5.46 8.17 -3.91
CA ASP A 91 -6.42 7.63 -2.95
C ASP A 91 -6.08 6.23 -2.43
N ARG A 92 -5.07 5.58 -3.02
CA ARG A 92 -4.58 4.25 -2.65
C ARG A 92 -3.17 4.26 -2.06
N ARG A 93 -2.60 5.45 -1.83
CA ARG A 93 -1.29 5.60 -1.18
C ARG A 93 -1.45 5.44 0.33
N PRO A 94 -0.71 4.51 0.96
CA PRO A 94 -0.80 4.30 2.40
C PRO A 94 -0.09 5.42 3.18
N ASP A 95 -0.50 5.63 4.45
CA ASP A 95 0.16 6.56 5.35
C ASP A 95 1.52 6.01 5.84
N HIS A 96 1.61 4.68 5.97
CA HIS A 96 2.82 3.99 6.42
C HIS A 96 3.04 2.72 5.59
N ILE A 97 4.33 2.34 5.45
CA ILE A 97 4.75 1.12 4.76
C ILE A 97 5.66 0.33 5.70
N GLY A 98 5.42 -0.96 5.83
CA GLY A 98 6.21 -1.89 6.62
C GLY A 98 6.57 -3.13 5.82
N ALA A 99 7.67 -3.80 6.17
CA ALA A 99 7.99 -5.10 5.59
C ALA A 99 6.91 -6.13 5.99
N ASP A 100 6.55 -6.15 7.27
CA ASP A 100 5.55 -7.03 7.87
C ASP A 100 4.83 -6.36 9.05
N LEU A 101 4.09 -7.13 9.84
CA LEU A 101 3.37 -6.65 11.04
C LEU A 101 4.31 -6.15 12.15
N GLY A 102 5.59 -6.51 12.14
CA GLY A 102 6.59 -6.01 13.08
C GLY A 102 6.74 -4.50 13.05
N ALA A 103 6.43 -3.87 11.91
CA ALA A 103 6.41 -2.42 11.75
C ALA A 103 5.48 -1.69 12.73
N LEU A 104 4.49 -2.35 13.33
CA LEU A 104 3.65 -1.79 14.40
C LEU A 104 4.40 -1.57 15.72
N LEU A 105 5.53 -2.23 15.91
CA LEU A 105 6.36 -2.15 17.12
C LEU A 105 7.52 -1.16 16.97
N GLU A 106 7.71 -0.60 15.78
CA GLU A 106 8.78 0.31 15.45
C GLU A 106 8.27 1.76 15.35
N PRO A 107 9.08 2.75 15.69
CA PRO A 107 8.72 4.14 15.44
C PRO A 107 8.61 4.40 13.93
N PRO A 108 7.62 5.18 13.47
CA PRO A 108 7.47 5.48 12.06
C PRO A 108 8.68 6.26 11.55
N GLN A 109 9.30 5.76 10.50
CA GLN A 109 10.41 6.44 9.83
C GLN A 109 9.88 7.64 9.02
N ARG A 110 10.59 8.75 9.08
CA ARG A 110 10.23 9.97 8.36
C ARG A 110 11.06 10.11 7.09
N VAL A 111 10.39 10.42 6.01
CA VAL A 111 11.06 10.87 4.79
C VAL A 111 11.16 12.40 4.82
N VAL A 112 12.32 12.90 4.44
CA VAL A 112 12.58 14.34 4.27
C VAL A 112 12.88 14.58 2.79
N ILE A 113 12.10 15.45 2.15
CA ILE A 113 12.33 15.87 0.76
C ILE A 113 13.13 17.18 0.79
N ASP A 114 14.17 17.25 -0.04
CA ASP A 114 15.02 18.41 -0.23
C ASP A 114 15.31 18.56 -1.74
N GLY A 115 14.53 19.41 -2.40
CA GLY A 115 14.56 19.57 -3.86
C GLY A 115 14.27 18.24 -4.59
N ASP A 116 15.22 17.81 -5.42
CA ASP A 116 15.11 16.58 -6.21
C ASP A 116 15.61 15.33 -5.44
N ALA A 117 15.70 15.39 -4.12
CA ALA A 117 16.15 14.29 -3.29
C ALA A 117 15.17 14.00 -2.15
N ALA A 118 15.00 12.71 -1.83
CA ALA A 118 14.31 12.24 -0.63
C ALA A 118 15.27 11.42 0.23
N ARG A 119 15.15 11.56 1.55
CA ARG A 119 16.02 10.91 2.54
C ARG A 119 15.19 10.22 3.61
N CYS A 120 15.59 8.99 3.94
CA CYS A 120 15.00 8.23 5.03
C CYS A 120 16.09 7.44 5.75
N ASP A 121 16.35 7.74 7.02
CA ASP A 121 17.32 7.05 7.88
C ASP A 121 18.67 6.78 7.18
N GLY A 122 19.27 7.81 6.59
CA GLY A 122 20.54 7.75 5.88
C GLY A 122 20.48 7.26 4.43
N GLN A 123 19.39 6.63 4.02
CA GLN A 123 19.18 6.25 2.61
C GLN A 123 18.77 7.48 1.80
N VAL A 124 19.24 7.56 0.56
CA VAL A 124 18.97 8.72 -0.29
C VAL A 124 18.49 8.26 -1.66
N VAL A 125 17.42 8.87 -2.13
CA VAL A 125 16.96 8.75 -3.52
C VAL A 125 17.00 10.13 -4.14
N ARG A 126 17.54 10.22 -5.38
CA ARG A 126 17.63 11.49 -6.13
C ARG A 126 17.04 11.32 -7.52
N GLN A 127 16.47 12.40 -8.01
CA GLN A 127 16.15 12.51 -9.42
C GLN A 127 17.28 13.30 -10.12
N ILE A 128 17.97 12.66 -11.08
CA ILE A 128 19.06 13.25 -11.85
C ILE A 128 18.74 13.08 -13.33
N ASP A 129 18.65 14.17 -14.07
CA ASP A 129 18.37 14.20 -15.53
C ASP A 129 17.10 13.40 -15.94
N GLY A 130 16.14 13.28 -15.01
CA GLY A 130 14.88 12.54 -15.22
C GLY A 130 14.92 11.09 -14.76
N ASP A 131 16.06 10.56 -14.40
CA ASP A 131 16.23 9.21 -13.85
C ASP A 131 16.26 9.22 -12.31
N LEU A 132 15.91 8.09 -11.71
CA LEU A 132 15.93 7.90 -10.25
C LEU A 132 17.16 7.09 -9.85
N GLU A 133 18.00 7.68 -9.01
CA GLU A 133 19.18 7.04 -8.43
C GLU A 133 18.95 6.75 -6.94
N VAL A 134 19.25 5.53 -6.52
CA VAL A 134 19.11 5.05 -5.14
C VAL A 134 20.48 4.79 -4.54
N ASP A 135 20.78 5.44 -3.42
CA ASP A 135 22.00 5.30 -2.64
C ASP A 135 21.66 4.69 -1.27
N LEU A 136 21.92 3.39 -1.11
CA LEU A 136 21.69 2.65 0.13
C LEU A 136 23.00 2.53 0.92
N THR A 137 22.96 2.84 2.21
CA THR A 137 24.11 2.69 3.13
C THR A 137 24.39 1.23 3.49
N SER A 138 23.37 0.36 3.37
CA SER A 138 23.48 -1.09 3.50
C SER A 138 22.38 -1.77 2.67
N HIS A 139 22.48 -3.09 2.48
CA HIS A 139 21.47 -3.89 1.77
C HIS A 139 20.61 -4.75 2.73
N ASP A 140 20.54 -4.38 4.00
CA ASP A 140 19.62 -5.03 4.92
C ASP A 140 18.16 -4.57 4.71
N MET A 141 17.22 -5.31 5.28
CA MET A 141 15.79 -5.07 5.12
C MET A 141 15.39 -3.65 5.56
N ALA A 142 15.98 -3.12 6.64
CA ALA A 142 15.63 -1.80 7.16
C ALA A 142 16.07 -0.69 6.20
N ALA A 143 17.30 -0.79 5.67
CA ALA A 143 17.83 0.16 4.69
C ALA A 143 17.01 0.12 3.39
N GLN A 144 16.72 -1.08 2.86
CA GLN A 144 15.91 -1.21 1.65
C GLN A 144 14.51 -0.64 1.84
N LEU A 145 13.86 -0.90 2.98
CA LEU A 145 12.54 -0.35 3.28
C LEU A 145 12.56 1.19 3.39
N CYS A 146 13.60 1.77 3.99
CA CYS A 146 13.81 3.21 4.04
C CYS A 146 14.07 3.79 2.64
N GLY A 147 14.84 3.11 1.81
CA GLY A 147 15.05 3.47 0.41
C GLY A 147 13.75 3.47 -0.39
N VAL A 148 12.92 2.43 -0.24
CA VAL A 148 11.59 2.36 -0.86
C VAL A 148 10.69 3.50 -0.40
N ARG A 149 10.66 3.82 0.88
CA ARG A 149 9.87 4.96 1.39
C ARG A 149 10.33 6.28 0.78
N ALA A 150 11.64 6.51 0.69
CA ALA A 150 12.20 7.70 0.06
C ALA A 150 11.87 7.78 -1.43
N LEU A 151 11.98 6.65 -2.15
CA LEU A 151 11.63 6.53 -3.57
C LEU A 151 10.16 6.89 -3.80
N LEU A 152 9.26 6.25 -3.07
CA LEU A 152 7.83 6.44 -3.22
C LEU A 152 7.41 7.88 -2.92
N GLU A 153 7.97 8.48 -1.87
CA GLU A 153 7.66 9.87 -1.51
C GLU A 153 8.11 10.82 -2.63
N LEU A 154 9.27 10.60 -3.23
CA LEU A 154 9.77 11.41 -4.35
C LEU A 154 8.90 11.26 -5.61
N VAL A 155 8.50 10.02 -5.93
CA VAL A 155 7.59 9.74 -7.06
C VAL A 155 6.21 10.34 -6.83
N TRP A 156 5.66 10.21 -5.63
CA TRP A 156 4.30 10.65 -5.32
C TRP A 156 4.15 12.17 -5.19
N THR A 157 5.20 12.88 -4.78
CA THR A 157 5.17 14.33 -4.54
C THR A 157 5.93 15.12 -5.59
N GLY A 158 7.04 14.60 -6.09
CA GLY A 158 7.92 15.27 -7.04
C GLY A 158 7.49 15.14 -8.50
N GLY A 159 6.55 14.24 -8.82
CA GLY A 159 6.16 13.96 -10.20
C GLY A 159 7.28 13.32 -11.02
N ALA A 160 8.27 12.69 -10.36
CA ALA A 160 9.29 11.93 -11.04
C ALA A 160 8.63 10.84 -11.91
N PRO A 161 9.15 10.59 -13.13
CA PRO A 161 8.60 9.55 -13.99
C PRO A 161 8.72 8.19 -13.30
N VAL A 162 7.66 7.40 -13.39
CA VAL A 162 7.65 6.05 -12.84
C VAL A 162 8.53 5.18 -13.74
N ASN A 163 9.72 4.82 -13.25
CA ASN A 163 10.63 3.86 -13.89
C ASN A 163 10.84 2.69 -12.93
N HIS A 164 10.27 1.54 -13.27
CA HIS A 164 10.34 0.33 -12.44
C HIS A 164 11.73 -0.33 -12.42
N ASP A 165 12.63 0.01 -13.32
CA ASP A 165 14.00 -0.54 -13.34
C ASP A 165 14.77 -0.22 -12.05
N VAL A 166 14.46 0.92 -11.42
CA VAL A 166 15.05 1.32 -10.14
C VAL A 166 14.76 0.32 -9.01
N LEU A 167 13.68 -0.45 -9.11
CA LEU A 167 13.29 -1.43 -8.09
C LEU A 167 14.25 -2.62 -8.00
N SER A 168 15.07 -2.85 -9.02
CA SER A 168 16.10 -3.90 -9.01
C SER A 168 17.16 -3.73 -7.90
N VAL A 169 17.24 -2.54 -7.30
CA VAL A 169 18.12 -2.25 -6.14
C VAL A 169 17.58 -2.87 -4.84
N PHE A 170 16.27 -3.16 -4.78
CA PHE A 170 15.58 -3.64 -3.58
C PHE A 170 15.31 -5.14 -3.65
N ASP A 171 16.36 -5.94 -3.57
CA ASP A 171 16.35 -7.41 -3.78
C ASP A 171 15.66 -8.21 -2.66
N LEU A 172 15.48 -7.63 -1.47
CA LEU A 172 14.81 -8.27 -0.33
C LEU A 172 13.30 -7.96 -0.24
N LEU A 173 12.75 -7.09 -1.11
CA LEU A 173 11.37 -6.60 -1.03
C LEU A 173 10.50 -7.07 -2.21
N HIS A 174 10.85 -8.19 -2.83
CA HIS A 174 10.13 -8.82 -3.95
C HIS A 174 9.18 -9.92 -3.50
#